data_4f4412a64ebd017be8675e33ac3ecf8d
#
_entry.id   4f4412a64ebd017be8675e33ac3ecf8d
#
_cell.length_a   1.000
_cell.length_b   1.000
_cell.length_c   1.000
_cell.angle_alpha   90.00
_cell.angle_beta   90.00
_cell.angle_gamma   90.00
#
_symmetry.space_group_name_H-M   'P 1'
#
loop_
_entity.id
_entity.type
_entity.pdbx_description
1 polymer ?
#
loop_
_entity_poly.entity_id
_entity_poly.type
_entity_poly.pdbx_seq_one_letter_code
_entity_poly.pdbx_strand_id
1 'polypeptide(L)'
;MLKIYNSLTRKKEIFKPMETGKVKLYVCGVTVYDYCHLGHARTYTAFDVVIRYLQWRGYDVTYVRNITDIDDKIIKRANENDEDFNVLVKRFTQAMHEDFSALGMTLPDHEPTATEFIPQMINMIETLLTNNHAYVASNGDVYFSVRDFKNYGCLAHRNIDQLESGARVEINDVKHDPLDFVLWKLAKPNEPHWESPWGAGRPGWHIECSAMSTSFLGNTFDIHGGGKDLIFPHHENELAQAEASTQQKFVNVWMHAGYLQIAKEKMSKSLGNFFTIRDSLEHHAPEVLRYFLMTSHYRSPLQYDDAAIHQSRSSLERFYTALRDLPNANSLADSKYEEKFVKAMDDDFNTPIAFSILFDLAHEIQRLRESDLDLAAMHGALLKKLGKVLGILQDDPHSFLMNEKKSSNVDVNKVDALIVARNQARASKQWAEADRIRAELTAMKIILEDNMAGTTWKYE
;
A
#
# COMPACT_ATOMS: atom_id res chain seq x y z
N MET A 1 -10.52 -22.33 -1.13
CA MET A 1 -9.14 -22.34 -1.67
C MET A 1 -8.85 -20.97 -2.24
N LEU A 2 -7.71 -20.41 -1.82
CA LEU A 2 -7.26 -19.08 -2.28
C LEU A 2 -7.01 -19.08 -3.80
N LYS A 3 -7.61 -18.12 -4.48
CA LYS A 3 -7.37 -17.81 -5.89
C LYS A 3 -6.79 -16.41 -5.99
N ILE A 4 -5.76 -16.24 -6.80
CA ILE A 4 -5.08 -14.96 -7.04
C ILE A 4 -5.12 -14.67 -8.55
N TYR A 5 -5.40 -13.43 -8.91
CA TYR A 5 -5.28 -13.00 -10.29
C TYR A 5 -3.82 -12.81 -10.66
N ASN A 6 -3.36 -13.59 -11.62
CA ASN A 6 -2.01 -13.50 -12.14
C ASN A 6 -1.98 -12.59 -13.37
N SER A 7 -1.24 -11.48 -13.30
CA SER A 7 -1.14 -10.53 -14.41
C SER A 7 -0.50 -11.14 -15.65
N LEU A 8 0.39 -12.13 -15.49
CA LEU A 8 1.06 -12.84 -16.58
C LEU A 8 0.07 -13.66 -17.40
N THR A 9 -0.87 -14.36 -16.74
CA THR A 9 -1.84 -15.22 -17.43
C THR A 9 -3.17 -14.52 -17.66
N ARG A 10 -3.41 -13.38 -17.00
CA ARG A 10 -4.68 -12.64 -16.96
C ARG A 10 -5.87 -13.47 -16.45
N LYS A 11 -5.61 -14.41 -15.55
CA LYS A 11 -6.62 -15.31 -14.98
C LYS A 11 -6.52 -15.34 -13.46
N LYS A 12 -7.65 -15.59 -12.80
CA LYS A 12 -7.65 -16.02 -11.41
C LYS A 12 -7.30 -17.49 -11.35
N GLU A 13 -6.21 -17.81 -10.66
CA GLU A 13 -5.67 -19.16 -10.54
C GLU A 13 -5.67 -19.60 -9.09
N ILE A 14 -5.81 -20.90 -8.84
CA ILE A 14 -5.65 -21.45 -7.49
C ILE A 14 -4.20 -21.24 -7.07
N PHE A 15 -4.00 -20.52 -5.99
CA PHE A 15 -2.68 -20.29 -5.44
C PHE A 15 -2.14 -21.57 -4.81
N LYS A 16 -0.94 -21.96 -5.25
CA LYS A 16 -0.19 -23.08 -4.71
C LYS A 16 1.24 -22.58 -4.44
N PRO A 17 1.64 -22.44 -3.17
CA PRO A 17 3.01 -22.04 -2.86
C PRO A 17 3.99 -23.11 -3.29
N MET A 18 5.21 -22.71 -3.61
CA MET A 18 6.30 -23.63 -4.00
C MET A 18 6.68 -24.58 -2.88
N GLU A 19 6.65 -24.09 -1.65
CA GLU A 19 6.88 -24.87 -0.44
C GLU A 19 5.60 -24.85 0.41
N THR A 20 5.11 -26.01 0.78
CA THR A 20 3.87 -26.14 1.56
C THR A 20 3.95 -25.34 2.85
N GLY A 21 2.98 -24.46 3.06
CA GLY A 21 2.89 -23.62 4.24
C GLY A 21 3.78 -22.37 4.23
N LYS A 22 4.64 -22.18 3.22
CA LYS A 22 5.50 -20.98 3.09
C LYS A 22 5.17 -20.19 1.84
N VAL A 23 5.33 -18.88 1.90
CA VAL A 23 5.14 -17.98 0.76
C VAL A 23 6.28 -16.98 0.70
N LYS A 24 6.95 -16.92 -0.45
CA LYS A 24 7.99 -15.97 -0.76
C LYS A 24 7.41 -14.83 -1.59
N LEU A 25 7.43 -13.61 -1.05
CA LEU A 25 6.80 -12.44 -1.66
C LEU A 25 7.79 -11.28 -1.76
N TYR A 26 7.97 -10.78 -2.98
CA TYR A 26 8.72 -9.55 -3.25
C TYR A 26 7.78 -8.44 -3.72
N VAL A 27 7.95 -7.24 -3.19
CA VAL A 27 7.23 -6.05 -3.66
C VAL A 27 8.25 -4.97 -4.01
N CYS A 28 8.24 -4.49 -5.26
CA CYS A 28 9.10 -3.38 -5.65
C CYS A 28 8.90 -2.17 -4.75
N GLY A 29 10.00 -1.66 -4.22
CA GLY A 29 10.04 -0.57 -3.27
C GLY A 29 9.99 0.81 -3.89
N VAL A 30 10.31 1.80 -3.08
CA VAL A 30 10.24 3.21 -3.45
C VAL A 30 11.63 3.73 -3.84
N THR A 31 11.68 4.60 -4.85
CA THR A 31 12.85 5.46 -5.10
C THR A 31 12.76 6.65 -4.13
N VAL A 32 13.71 6.74 -3.20
CA VAL A 32 13.66 7.66 -2.07
C VAL A 32 14.26 9.03 -2.39
N TYR A 33 13.66 9.75 -3.34
CA TYR A 33 14.07 11.10 -3.74
C TYR A 33 13.13 12.21 -3.24
N ASP A 34 11.98 11.83 -2.64
CA ASP A 34 10.94 12.74 -2.15
C ASP A 34 9.94 11.98 -1.27
N TYR A 35 9.06 12.70 -0.56
CA TYR A 35 8.00 12.11 0.25
C TYR A 35 7.10 11.16 -0.53
N CYS A 36 6.64 10.10 0.15
CA CYS A 36 5.67 9.17 -0.40
C CYS A 36 4.30 9.82 -0.56
N HIS A 37 3.64 9.56 -1.68
CA HIS A 37 2.28 10.02 -1.94
C HIS A 37 1.24 8.92 -1.73
N LEU A 38 -0.05 9.28 -1.67
CA LEU A 38 -1.15 8.34 -1.46
C LEU A 38 -1.21 7.20 -2.50
N GLY A 39 -0.65 7.38 -3.71
CA GLY A 39 -0.51 6.31 -4.69
C GLY A 39 0.42 5.18 -4.22
N HIS A 40 1.53 5.52 -3.53
CA HIS A 40 2.38 4.55 -2.86
C HIS A 40 1.61 3.86 -1.72
N ALA A 41 0.91 4.65 -0.88
CA ALA A 41 0.08 4.11 0.19
C ALA A 41 -0.95 3.10 -0.34
N ARG A 42 -1.59 3.36 -1.49
CA ARG A 42 -2.54 2.44 -2.12
C ARG A 42 -1.89 1.09 -2.46
N THR A 43 -0.72 1.12 -3.07
CA THR A 43 0.01 -0.09 -3.44
C THR A 43 0.42 -0.89 -2.20
N TYR A 44 1.08 -0.25 -1.24
CA TYR A 44 1.62 -0.98 -0.08
C TYR A 44 0.54 -1.38 0.92
N THR A 45 -0.56 -0.65 1.05
CA THR A 45 -1.74 -1.12 1.82
C THR A 45 -2.35 -2.37 1.20
N ALA A 46 -2.42 -2.46 -0.13
CA ALA A 46 -2.93 -3.65 -0.80
C ALA A 46 -2.06 -4.88 -0.50
N PHE A 47 -0.73 -4.75 -0.58
CA PHE A 47 0.18 -5.85 -0.25
C PHE A 47 0.23 -6.16 1.26
N ASP A 48 0.08 -5.17 2.12
CA ASP A 48 -0.04 -5.39 3.56
C ASP A 48 -1.26 -6.27 3.89
N VAL A 49 -2.40 -6.03 3.25
CA VAL A 49 -3.59 -6.89 3.38
C VAL A 49 -3.32 -8.31 2.88
N VAL A 50 -2.63 -8.47 1.76
CA VAL A 50 -2.23 -9.78 1.24
C VAL A 50 -1.37 -10.52 2.24
N ILE A 51 -0.34 -9.88 2.78
CA ILE A 51 0.58 -10.46 3.77
C ILE A 51 -0.17 -10.87 5.04
N ARG A 52 -0.95 -9.94 5.62
CA ARG A 52 -1.75 -10.21 6.83
C ARG A 52 -2.73 -11.35 6.64
N TYR A 53 -3.40 -11.39 5.49
CA TYR A 53 -4.34 -12.47 5.19
C TYR A 53 -3.62 -13.81 5.04
N LEU A 54 -2.51 -13.88 4.31
CA LEU A 54 -1.72 -15.11 4.17
C LEU A 54 -1.21 -15.60 5.54
N GLN A 55 -0.66 -14.73 6.38
CA GLN A 55 -0.24 -15.06 7.74
C GLN A 55 -1.40 -15.54 8.60
N TRP A 56 -2.55 -14.88 8.53
CA TRP A 56 -3.75 -15.29 9.25
C TRP A 56 -4.27 -16.66 8.78
N ARG A 57 -4.07 -17.02 7.49
CA ARG A 57 -4.37 -18.35 6.94
C ARG A 57 -3.32 -19.40 7.29
N GLY A 58 -2.31 -19.05 8.08
CA GLY A 58 -1.30 -19.97 8.59
C GLY A 58 -0.08 -20.15 7.68
N TYR A 59 0.10 -19.30 6.67
CA TYR A 59 1.34 -19.30 5.89
C TYR A 59 2.46 -18.57 6.63
N ASP A 60 3.66 -19.13 6.58
CA ASP A 60 4.91 -18.45 6.90
C ASP A 60 5.32 -17.61 5.68
N VAL A 61 5.21 -16.28 5.79
CA VAL A 61 5.43 -15.35 4.67
C VAL A 61 6.78 -14.70 4.83
N THR A 62 7.68 -14.93 3.89
CA THR A 62 8.92 -14.13 3.76
C THR A 62 8.64 -12.95 2.82
N TYR A 63 8.56 -11.76 3.40
CA TYR A 63 8.28 -10.51 2.69
C TYR A 63 9.55 -9.70 2.48
N VAL A 64 9.89 -9.44 1.22
CA VAL A 64 11.02 -8.58 0.81
C VAL A 64 10.50 -7.35 0.09
N ARG A 65 10.97 -6.17 0.49
CA ARG A 65 10.72 -4.90 -0.20
C ARG A 65 12.03 -4.12 -0.28
N ASN A 66 12.44 -3.74 -1.48
CA ASN A 66 13.68 -2.96 -1.64
C ASN A 66 13.48 -1.47 -1.37
N ILE A 67 14.60 -0.79 -1.22
CA ILE A 67 14.72 0.66 -1.32
C ILE A 67 15.64 0.98 -2.51
N THR A 68 15.15 1.71 -3.50
CA THR A 68 15.99 2.26 -4.55
C THR A 68 16.63 3.55 -4.01
N ASP A 69 17.88 3.44 -3.58
CA ASP A 69 18.67 4.51 -2.96
C ASP A 69 19.70 5.12 -3.92
N ILE A 70 19.71 4.70 -5.17
CA ILE A 70 20.50 5.28 -6.28
C ILE A 70 19.65 5.33 -7.54
N ASP A 71 19.47 6.53 -8.12
CA ASP A 71 18.69 6.77 -9.34
C ASP A 71 18.98 8.18 -9.86
N ASP A 72 18.76 8.44 -11.15
CA ASP A 72 18.90 9.78 -11.74
C ASP A 72 18.07 10.86 -11.02
N LYS A 73 16.89 10.49 -10.47
CA LYS A 73 16.03 11.42 -9.73
C LYS A 73 16.62 11.80 -8.37
N ILE A 74 17.28 10.85 -7.71
CA ILE A 74 17.98 11.08 -6.42
C ILE A 74 19.13 12.04 -6.64
N ILE A 75 19.98 11.76 -7.65
CA ILE A 75 21.14 12.60 -8.00
C ILE A 75 20.67 14.01 -8.37
N LYS A 76 19.66 14.12 -9.22
CA LYS A 76 19.09 15.40 -9.61
C LYS A 76 18.56 16.18 -8.41
N ARG A 77 17.80 15.54 -7.53
CA ARG A 77 17.21 16.19 -6.35
C ARG A 77 18.28 16.64 -5.35
N ALA A 78 19.32 15.82 -5.13
CA ALA A 78 20.44 16.18 -4.28
C ALA A 78 21.17 17.43 -4.82
N ASN A 79 21.43 17.49 -6.13
CA ASN A 79 22.03 18.64 -6.78
C ASN A 79 21.13 19.90 -6.70
N GLU A 80 19.80 19.75 -6.90
CA GLU A 80 18.84 20.86 -6.75
C GLU A 80 18.81 21.44 -5.34
N ASN A 81 19.03 20.60 -4.33
CA ASN A 81 19.03 21.00 -2.91
C ASN A 81 20.43 21.40 -2.41
N ASP A 82 21.47 21.29 -3.22
CA ASP A 82 22.88 21.47 -2.81
C ASP A 82 23.24 20.63 -1.57
N GLU A 83 22.83 19.36 -1.57
CA GLU A 83 23.07 18.42 -0.46
C GLU A 83 23.68 17.09 -0.94
N ASP A 84 24.38 16.39 -0.02
CA ASP A 84 24.90 15.05 -0.27
C ASP A 84 23.75 14.06 -0.50
N PHE A 85 23.87 13.20 -1.53
CA PHE A 85 22.81 12.27 -1.89
C PHE A 85 22.48 11.24 -0.78
N ASN A 86 23.49 10.83 0.03
CA ASN A 86 23.26 9.92 1.15
C ASN A 86 22.42 10.59 2.26
N VAL A 87 22.62 11.89 2.47
CA VAL A 87 21.81 12.68 3.43
C VAL A 87 20.37 12.74 2.95
N LEU A 88 20.16 13.00 1.65
CA LEU A 88 18.84 13.01 1.04
C LEU A 88 18.15 11.64 1.17
N VAL A 89 18.83 10.57 0.77
CA VAL A 89 18.34 9.18 0.84
C VAL A 89 17.93 8.83 2.26
N LYS A 90 18.81 9.07 3.24
CA LYS A 90 18.53 8.77 4.65
C LYS A 90 17.27 9.49 5.14
N ARG A 91 17.12 10.78 4.80
CA ARG A 91 15.96 11.59 5.18
C ARG A 91 14.66 11.03 4.62
N PHE A 92 14.61 10.73 3.32
CA PHE A 92 13.38 10.26 2.69
C PHE A 92 13.08 8.79 2.99
N THR A 93 14.08 7.95 3.26
CA THR A 93 13.88 6.59 3.78
C THR A 93 13.22 6.64 5.17
N GLN A 94 13.74 7.47 6.07
CA GLN A 94 13.12 7.65 7.39
C GLN A 94 11.69 8.17 7.27
N ALA A 95 11.46 9.18 6.44
CA ALA A 95 10.12 9.72 6.20
C ALA A 95 9.15 8.67 5.64
N MET A 96 9.60 7.81 4.73
CA MET A 96 8.82 6.67 4.22
C MET A 96 8.43 5.70 5.33
N HIS A 97 9.38 5.34 6.20
CA HIS A 97 9.10 4.44 7.32
C HIS A 97 8.09 5.04 8.31
N GLU A 98 8.22 6.33 8.62
CA GLU A 98 7.28 7.06 9.47
C GLU A 98 5.86 7.05 8.86
N ASP A 99 5.75 7.40 7.58
CA ASP A 99 4.48 7.45 6.86
C ASP A 99 3.80 6.07 6.78
N PHE A 100 4.57 5.01 6.50
CA PHE A 100 4.04 3.65 6.42
C PHE A 100 3.68 3.08 7.79
N SER A 101 4.48 3.38 8.80
CA SER A 101 4.19 3.02 10.20
C SER A 101 2.90 3.69 10.68
N ALA A 102 2.70 4.97 10.37
CA ALA A 102 1.48 5.69 10.72
C ALA A 102 0.23 5.04 10.10
N LEU A 103 0.33 4.50 8.87
CA LEU A 103 -0.74 3.75 8.22
C LEU A 103 -0.85 2.28 8.72
N GLY A 104 -0.06 1.89 9.71
CA GLY A 104 -0.07 0.55 10.31
C GLY A 104 0.37 -0.57 9.35
N MET A 105 1.25 -0.27 8.39
CA MET A 105 1.77 -1.28 7.46
C MET A 105 2.78 -2.19 8.14
N THR A 106 2.75 -3.47 7.78
CA THR A 106 3.71 -4.48 8.24
C THR A 106 5.10 -4.16 7.66
N LEU A 107 6.11 -4.23 8.50
CA LEU A 107 7.50 -4.12 8.05
C LEU A 107 7.90 -5.35 7.23
N PRO A 108 8.74 -5.20 6.20
CA PRO A 108 9.30 -6.33 5.49
C PRO A 108 10.30 -7.11 6.39
N ASP A 109 10.44 -8.41 6.14
CA ASP A 109 11.45 -9.25 6.79
C ASP A 109 12.86 -8.86 6.32
N HIS A 110 12.97 -8.43 5.05
CA HIS A 110 14.18 -7.91 4.46
C HIS A 110 13.87 -6.65 3.64
N GLU A 111 14.64 -5.59 3.87
CA GLU A 111 14.50 -4.32 3.15
C GLU A 111 15.86 -3.88 2.58
N PRO A 112 16.37 -4.61 1.54
CA PRO A 112 17.66 -4.29 0.95
C PRO A 112 17.66 -2.94 0.24
N THR A 113 18.80 -2.24 0.27
CA THR A 113 19.05 -1.06 -0.55
C THR A 113 19.82 -1.45 -1.82
N ALA A 114 19.59 -0.73 -2.92
CA ALA A 114 20.27 -1.03 -4.19
C ALA A 114 21.80 -0.91 -4.06
N THR A 115 22.29 0.07 -3.30
CA THR A 115 23.74 0.28 -3.12
C THR A 115 24.44 -0.85 -2.37
N GLU A 116 23.74 -1.62 -1.54
CA GLU A 116 24.29 -2.79 -0.85
C GLU A 116 24.42 -4.01 -1.76
N PHE A 117 23.74 -4.01 -2.92
CA PHE A 117 23.66 -5.16 -3.83
C PHE A 117 24.42 -4.98 -5.15
N ILE A 118 25.31 -3.99 -5.24
CA ILE A 118 26.13 -3.73 -6.43
C ILE A 118 26.90 -4.98 -6.91
N PRO A 119 27.58 -5.76 -6.05
CA PRO A 119 28.27 -6.97 -6.50
C PRO A 119 27.34 -8.00 -7.14
N GLN A 120 26.14 -8.20 -6.60
CA GLN A 120 25.15 -9.14 -7.13
C GLN A 120 24.60 -8.67 -8.48
N MET A 121 24.41 -7.36 -8.66
CA MET A 121 24.01 -6.77 -9.94
C MET A 121 25.11 -6.96 -10.98
N ILE A 122 26.37 -6.68 -10.65
CA ILE A 122 27.50 -6.90 -11.56
C ILE A 122 27.57 -8.37 -11.99
N ASN A 123 27.48 -9.30 -11.05
CA ASN A 123 27.48 -10.75 -11.35
C ASN A 123 26.32 -11.17 -12.27
N MET A 124 25.12 -10.62 -12.06
CA MET A 124 23.98 -10.89 -12.94
C MET A 124 24.23 -10.33 -14.35
N ILE A 125 24.81 -9.12 -14.48
CA ILE A 125 25.16 -8.51 -15.78
C ILE A 125 26.23 -9.34 -16.50
N GLU A 126 27.28 -9.82 -15.82
CA GLU A 126 28.29 -10.72 -16.39
C GLU A 126 27.66 -12.00 -16.91
N THR A 127 26.70 -12.56 -16.18
CA THR A 127 25.93 -13.73 -16.60
C THR A 127 25.10 -13.44 -17.86
N LEU A 128 24.44 -12.29 -17.92
CA LEU A 128 23.67 -11.86 -19.10
C LEU A 128 24.55 -11.66 -20.34
N LEU A 129 25.74 -11.09 -20.15
CA LEU A 129 26.74 -10.96 -21.22
C LEU A 129 27.21 -12.34 -21.74
N THR A 130 27.50 -13.27 -20.81
CA THR A 130 27.92 -14.65 -21.13
C THR A 130 26.82 -15.41 -21.88
N ASN A 131 25.56 -15.17 -21.51
CA ASN A 131 24.38 -15.80 -22.14
C ASN A 131 23.95 -15.10 -23.44
N ASN A 132 24.66 -14.09 -23.91
CA ASN A 132 24.37 -13.27 -25.11
C ASN A 132 23.01 -12.53 -25.02
N HIS A 133 22.59 -12.15 -23.83
CA HIS A 133 21.41 -11.29 -23.60
C HIS A 133 21.78 -9.85 -23.25
N ALA A 134 23.07 -9.52 -23.24
CA ALA A 134 23.57 -8.17 -23.01
C ALA A 134 24.81 -7.88 -23.87
N TYR A 135 25.14 -6.62 -24.04
CA TYR A 135 26.32 -6.15 -24.77
C TYR A 135 26.88 -4.87 -24.15
N VAL A 136 28.18 -4.64 -24.35
CA VAL A 136 28.86 -3.38 -24.01
C VAL A 136 28.81 -2.47 -25.23
N ALA A 137 28.20 -1.31 -25.09
CA ALA A 137 28.09 -0.34 -26.18
C ALA A 137 29.38 0.46 -26.37
N SER A 138 29.47 1.21 -27.48
CA SER A 138 30.66 2.02 -27.82
C SER A 138 30.99 3.11 -26.82
N ASN A 139 30.03 3.58 -26.05
CA ASN A 139 30.20 4.56 -24.96
C ASN A 139 30.60 3.91 -23.62
N GLY A 140 30.68 2.58 -23.55
CA GLY A 140 31.03 1.81 -22.35
C GLY A 140 29.85 1.41 -21.46
N ASP A 141 28.63 1.92 -21.71
CA ASP A 141 27.43 1.45 -21.01
C ASP A 141 27.12 -0.01 -21.39
N VAL A 142 26.48 -0.74 -20.48
CA VAL A 142 26.02 -2.10 -20.76
C VAL A 142 24.50 -2.09 -20.91
N TYR A 143 24.03 -2.68 -22.00
CA TYR A 143 22.60 -2.76 -22.31
C TYR A 143 22.13 -4.21 -22.37
N PHE A 144 20.88 -4.43 -21.96
CA PHE A 144 20.14 -5.66 -22.22
C PHE A 144 19.65 -5.68 -23.66
N SER A 145 19.88 -6.78 -24.39
CA SER A 145 19.39 -6.97 -25.75
C SER A 145 17.97 -7.54 -25.73
N VAL A 146 16.99 -6.68 -25.95
CA VAL A 146 15.57 -7.04 -25.84
C VAL A 146 15.16 -8.09 -26.88
N ARG A 147 15.66 -8.00 -28.10
CA ARG A 147 15.28 -8.92 -29.19
C ARG A 147 15.83 -10.33 -29.01
N ASP A 148 16.90 -10.49 -28.23
CA ASP A 148 17.46 -11.83 -27.92
C ASP A 148 16.66 -12.56 -26.85
N PHE A 149 15.76 -11.90 -26.13
CA PHE A 149 14.84 -12.52 -25.20
C PHE A 149 13.46 -12.75 -25.84
N LYS A 150 13.22 -13.95 -26.34
CA LYS A 150 12.05 -14.32 -27.17
C LYS A 150 10.68 -14.04 -26.54
N ASN A 151 10.60 -14.04 -25.19
CA ASN A 151 9.36 -13.86 -24.46
C ASN A 151 9.12 -12.41 -24.02
N TYR A 152 9.93 -11.44 -24.47
CA TYR A 152 9.77 -10.04 -24.10
C TYR A 152 8.39 -9.51 -24.50
N GLY A 153 7.73 -8.81 -23.58
CA GLY A 153 6.37 -8.31 -23.76
C GLY A 153 5.29 -9.27 -23.23
N CYS A 154 5.65 -10.45 -22.70
CA CYS A 154 4.68 -11.45 -22.23
C CYS A 154 3.88 -10.98 -21.00
N LEU A 155 4.50 -10.27 -20.05
CA LEU A 155 3.82 -9.73 -18.87
C LEU A 155 2.97 -8.51 -19.22
N ALA A 156 3.48 -7.63 -20.08
CA ALA A 156 2.75 -6.46 -20.56
C ALA A 156 1.66 -6.82 -21.60
N HIS A 157 1.70 -8.04 -22.14
CA HIS A 157 0.84 -8.51 -23.23
C HIS A 157 0.88 -7.61 -24.46
N ARG A 158 2.09 -7.21 -24.84
CA ARG A 158 2.39 -6.36 -25.97
C ARG A 158 3.37 -7.05 -26.90
N ASN A 159 3.15 -6.89 -28.20
CA ASN A 159 4.15 -7.28 -29.19
C ASN A 159 5.30 -6.25 -29.18
N ILE A 160 6.53 -6.69 -29.35
CA ILE A 160 7.73 -5.86 -29.43
C ILE A 160 7.55 -4.73 -30.45
N ASP A 161 7.02 -5.03 -31.65
CA ASP A 161 6.81 -4.03 -32.71
C ASP A 161 5.77 -2.95 -32.31
N GLN A 162 4.83 -3.26 -31.41
CA GLN A 162 3.87 -2.28 -30.86
C GLN A 162 4.50 -1.41 -29.77
N LEU A 163 5.57 -1.89 -29.12
CA LEU A 163 6.29 -1.16 -28.09
C LEU A 163 7.17 -0.06 -28.71
N GLU A 164 7.76 -0.30 -29.88
CA GLU A 164 8.53 0.71 -30.62
C GLU A 164 7.69 1.93 -30.97
N SER A 165 6.44 1.73 -31.38
CA SER A 165 5.55 2.83 -31.79
C SER A 165 5.02 3.69 -30.65
N GLY A 166 5.11 3.20 -29.39
CA GLY A 166 4.56 3.86 -28.19
C GLY A 166 5.57 4.29 -27.14
N ALA A 167 6.82 3.92 -27.30
CA ALA A 167 7.87 4.26 -26.35
C ALA A 167 8.37 5.69 -26.60
N ARG A 168 8.44 6.51 -25.55
CA ARG A 168 9.30 7.69 -25.50
C ARG A 168 10.75 7.21 -25.39
N VAL A 169 11.28 6.65 -26.48
CA VAL A 169 12.65 6.17 -26.54
C VAL A 169 13.52 7.37 -26.91
N GLU A 170 14.42 7.76 -26.02
CA GLU A 170 15.56 8.59 -26.45
C GLU A 170 16.32 7.80 -27.51
N ILE A 171 16.30 8.29 -28.73
CA ILE A 171 17.10 7.75 -29.82
C ILE A 171 18.56 7.99 -29.44
N ASN A 172 19.22 6.94 -28.98
CA ASN A 172 20.61 6.95 -28.63
C ASN A 172 21.34 6.05 -29.65
N ASP A 173 22.17 6.64 -30.49
CA ASP A 173 22.88 5.96 -31.60
C ASP A 173 23.81 4.82 -31.14
N VAL A 174 24.01 4.65 -29.82
CA VAL A 174 24.84 3.57 -29.23
C VAL A 174 24.09 2.27 -28.96
N LYS A 175 22.75 2.29 -29.00
CA LYS A 175 21.93 1.08 -28.80
C LYS A 175 21.79 0.30 -30.09
N HIS A 176 21.80 -1.05 -29.99
CA HIS A 176 21.51 -1.91 -31.14
C HIS A 176 20.03 -1.86 -31.54
N ASP A 177 19.15 -1.74 -30.54
CA ASP A 177 17.70 -1.61 -30.71
C ASP A 177 17.15 -0.50 -29.79
N PRO A 178 16.20 0.31 -30.24
CA PRO A 178 15.59 1.34 -29.41
C PRO A 178 15.01 0.85 -28.09
N LEU A 179 14.54 -0.39 -28.03
CA LEU A 179 13.95 -1.00 -26.83
C LEU A 179 14.98 -1.49 -25.82
N ASP A 180 16.26 -1.62 -26.22
CA ASP A 180 17.32 -2.04 -25.31
C ASP A 180 17.40 -1.08 -24.13
N PHE A 181 17.59 -1.62 -22.93
CA PHE A 181 17.61 -0.83 -21.72
C PHE A 181 18.92 -1.02 -20.95
N VAL A 182 19.31 0.01 -20.22
CA VAL A 182 20.60 0.04 -19.53
C VAL A 182 20.62 -0.94 -18.35
N LEU A 183 21.69 -1.69 -18.24
CA LEU A 183 22.04 -2.57 -17.11
C LEU A 183 23.11 -1.91 -16.23
N TRP A 184 24.11 -1.29 -16.86
CA TRP A 184 25.17 -0.52 -16.21
C TRP A 184 25.43 0.77 -16.98
N LYS A 185 25.42 1.90 -16.29
CA LYS A 185 25.64 3.23 -16.86
C LYS A 185 26.93 3.79 -16.33
N LEU A 186 27.84 4.17 -17.22
CA LEU A 186 29.07 4.85 -16.81
C LEU A 186 28.76 6.18 -16.12
N ALA A 187 29.46 6.43 -15.02
CA ALA A 187 29.28 7.63 -14.24
C ALA A 187 29.86 8.86 -14.97
N LYS A 188 29.13 9.98 -14.86
CA LYS A 188 29.66 11.28 -15.20
C LYS A 188 30.52 11.83 -14.07
N PRO A 189 31.39 12.82 -14.32
CA PRO A 189 32.13 13.48 -13.28
C PRO A 189 31.22 13.94 -12.13
N ASN A 190 31.62 13.64 -10.89
CA ASN A 190 30.91 13.97 -9.64
C ASN A 190 29.58 13.22 -9.41
N GLU A 191 29.25 12.19 -10.22
CA GLU A 191 28.15 11.29 -9.88
C GLU A 191 28.62 10.17 -8.95
N PRO A 192 27.74 9.65 -8.06
CA PRO A 192 27.97 8.42 -7.33
C PRO A 192 28.30 7.26 -8.28
N HIS A 193 29.32 6.48 -7.97
CA HIS A 193 29.74 5.37 -8.81
C HIS A 193 30.41 4.25 -8.03
N TRP A 194 30.42 3.08 -8.64
CA TRP A 194 31.09 1.87 -8.17
C TRP A 194 31.96 1.30 -9.29
N GLU A 195 33.06 0.64 -8.90
CA GLU A 195 33.93 -0.02 -9.85
C GLU A 195 33.23 -1.25 -10.44
N SER A 196 33.43 -1.45 -11.72
CA SER A 196 32.91 -2.63 -12.44
C SER A 196 33.89 -3.05 -13.56
N PRO A 197 33.74 -4.27 -14.14
CA PRO A 197 34.54 -4.70 -15.29
C PRO A 197 34.46 -3.78 -16.52
N TRP A 198 33.39 -2.96 -16.60
CA TRP A 198 33.13 -2.06 -17.73
C TRP A 198 33.56 -0.62 -17.44
N GLY A 199 33.98 -0.34 -16.22
CA GLY A 199 34.39 0.99 -15.73
C GLY A 199 33.55 1.48 -14.57
N ALA A 200 33.97 2.63 -13.99
CA ALA A 200 33.24 3.27 -12.89
C ALA A 200 31.86 3.72 -13.35
N GLY A 201 30.82 3.27 -12.65
CA GLY A 201 29.44 3.51 -13.07
C GLY A 201 28.42 3.14 -11.99
N ARG A 202 27.18 3.00 -12.41
CA ARG A 202 26.06 2.63 -11.54
C ARG A 202 25.05 1.72 -12.26
N PRO A 203 24.26 0.93 -11.50
CA PRO A 203 23.28 0.04 -12.11
C PRO A 203 22.16 0.82 -12.81
N GLY A 204 21.55 0.18 -13.79
CA GLY A 204 20.25 0.57 -14.30
C GLY A 204 19.14 0.23 -13.30
N TRP A 205 18.05 0.96 -13.35
CA TRP A 205 16.94 0.82 -12.38
C TRP A 205 16.33 -0.60 -12.30
N HIS A 206 16.31 -1.35 -13.41
CA HIS A 206 15.60 -2.63 -13.47
C HIS A 206 16.42 -3.80 -12.89
N ILE A 207 17.75 -3.76 -12.98
CA ILE A 207 18.62 -4.83 -12.49
C ILE A 207 18.63 -4.93 -10.97
N GLU A 208 18.32 -3.83 -10.28
CA GLU A 208 18.26 -3.76 -8.83
C GLU A 208 17.31 -4.81 -8.26
N CYS A 209 16.04 -4.77 -8.67
CA CYS A 209 15.01 -5.67 -8.16
C CYS A 209 15.23 -7.12 -8.60
N SER A 210 15.74 -7.36 -9.81
CA SER A 210 16.10 -8.70 -10.28
C SER A 210 17.17 -9.32 -9.41
N ALA A 211 18.26 -8.58 -9.11
CA ALA A 211 19.36 -9.06 -8.29
C ALA A 211 18.97 -9.22 -6.82
N MET A 212 18.27 -8.25 -6.24
CA MET A 212 17.85 -8.30 -4.84
C MET A 212 16.83 -9.41 -4.59
N SER A 213 15.78 -9.53 -5.42
CA SER A 213 14.75 -10.56 -5.24
C SER A 213 15.32 -11.98 -5.35
N THR A 214 16.16 -12.23 -6.36
CA THR A 214 16.79 -13.56 -6.52
C THR A 214 17.76 -13.89 -5.39
N SER A 215 18.44 -12.89 -4.82
CA SER A 215 19.36 -13.09 -3.69
C SER A 215 18.64 -13.53 -2.41
N PHE A 216 17.45 -13.00 -2.12
CA PHE A 216 16.71 -13.36 -0.92
C PHE A 216 15.76 -14.53 -1.11
N LEU A 217 15.10 -14.62 -2.26
CA LEU A 217 14.00 -15.54 -2.47
C LEU A 217 14.37 -16.75 -3.36
N GLY A 218 15.55 -16.69 -4.02
CA GLY A 218 16.00 -17.67 -4.99
C GLY A 218 15.55 -17.34 -6.41
N ASN A 219 16.02 -18.12 -7.38
CA ASN A 219 15.79 -17.88 -8.81
C ASN A 219 14.30 -17.88 -9.20
N THR A 220 13.50 -18.65 -8.46
CA THR A 220 12.05 -18.72 -8.61
C THR A 220 11.39 -18.50 -7.25
N PHE A 221 10.32 -17.68 -7.19
CA PHE A 221 9.56 -17.45 -5.97
C PHE A 221 8.06 -17.29 -6.25
N ASP A 222 7.24 -17.19 -5.19
CA ASP A 222 5.80 -17.35 -5.30
C ASP A 222 5.11 -16.11 -5.89
N ILE A 223 5.35 -14.92 -5.33
CA ILE A 223 4.60 -13.70 -5.66
C ILE A 223 5.55 -12.53 -5.86
N HIS A 224 5.41 -11.83 -6.98
CA HIS A 224 6.02 -10.53 -7.23
C HIS A 224 4.94 -9.46 -7.40
N GLY A 225 5.09 -8.37 -6.68
CA GLY A 225 4.08 -7.33 -6.59
C GLY A 225 4.59 -5.92 -6.81
N GLY A 226 3.65 -5.03 -7.18
CA GLY A 226 3.91 -3.60 -7.33
C GLY A 226 2.71 -2.82 -7.84
N GLY A 227 2.89 -1.56 -8.17
CA GLY A 227 1.89 -0.75 -8.84
C GLY A 227 1.66 -1.21 -10.29
N LYS A 228 0.47 -0.99 -10.82
CA LYS A 228 0.15 -1.34 -12.22
C LYS A 228 1.03 -0.62 -13.26
N ASP A 229 1.61 0.52 -12.90
CA ASP A 229 2.55 1.26 -13.72
C ASP A 229 3.92 0.57 -13.85
N LEU A 230 4.25 -0.31 -12.94
CA LEU A 230 5.48 -1.09 -13.00
C LEU A 230 5.39 -2.28 -13.97
N ILE A 231 4.19 -2.70 -14.40
CA ILE A 231 4.06 -3.81 -15.37
C ILE A 231 5.00 -3.61 -16.55
N PHE A 232 5.02 -2.38 -17.10
CA PHE A 232 5.88 -2.01 -18.20
C PHE A 232 6.42 -0.58 -18.01
N PRO A 233 7.74 -0.37 -18.14
CA PRO A 233 8.73 -1.38 -18.55
C PRO A 233 9.34 -2.19 -17.39
N HIS A 234 9.18 -1.78 -16.10
CA HIS A 234 10.00 -2.23 -14.98
C HIS A 234 9.92 -3.74 -14.76
N HIS A 235 8.75 -4.30 -14.47
CA HIS A 235 8.58 -5.73 -14.18
C HIS A 235 8.81 -6.62 -15.41
N GLU A 236 8.48 -6.12 -16.63
CA GLU A 236 8.83 -6.80 -17.87
C GLU A 236 10.35 -6.95 -18.00
N ASN A 237 11.10 -5.87 -17.70
CA ASN A 237 12.55 -5.87 -17.75
C ASN A 237 13.16 -6.76 -16.66
N GLU A 238 12.60 -6.75 -15.45
CA GLU A 238 13.03 -7.64 -14.37
C GLU A 238 12.84 -9.11 -14.75
N LEU A 239 11.67 -9.46 -15.31
CA LEU A 239 11.37 -10.80 -15.78
C LEU A 239 12.40 -11.23 -16.84
N ALA A 240 12.66 -10.36 -17.82
CA ALA A 240 13.62 -10.66 -18.88
C ALA A 240 15.04 -10.85 -18.34
N GLN A 241 15.50 -9.98 -17.44
CA GLN A 241 16.82 -10.09 -16.81
C GLN A 241 16.97 -11.37 -16.00
N ALA A 242 16.00 -11.66 -15.10
CA ALA A 242 16.06 -12.80 -14.23
C ALA A 242 15.99 -14.13 -15.01
N GLU A 243 15.06 -14.27 -15.96
CA GLU A 243 14.92 -15.50 -16.75
C GLU A 243 16.07 -15.70 -17.74
N ALA A 244 16.60 -14.63 -18.35
CA ALA A 244 17.75 -14.69 -19.23
C ALA A 244 19.06 -15.05 -18.48
N SER A 245 19.21 -14.59 -17.23
CA SER A 245 20.40 -14.91 -16.44
C SER A 245 20.34 -16.32 -15.84
N THR A 246 19.18 -16.74 -15.29
CA THR A 246 19.05 -18.00 -14.55
C THR A 246 18.57 -19.18 -15.40
N GLN A 247 17.99 -18.92 -16.56
CA GLN A 247 17.31 -19.90 -17.42
C GLN A 247 16.17 -20.66 -16.69
N GLN A 248 15.59 -20.04 -15.70
CA GLN A 248 14.49 -20.55 -14.89
C GLN A 248 13.34 -19.56 -14.90
N LYS A 249 12.12 -20.05 -14.64
CA LYS A 249 10.97 -19.19 -14.42
C LYS A 249 11.24 -18.29 -13.22
N PHE A 250 11.02 -16.98 -13.35
CA PHE A 250 11.32 -16.02 -12.30
C PHE A 250 10.23 -16.02 -11.20
N VAL A 251 8.95 -15.83 -11.56
CA VAL A 251 7.86 -15.64 -10.62
C VAL A 251 6.66 -16.50 -10.98
N ASN A 252 5.99 -17.08 -9.97
CA ASN A 252 4.78 -17.86 -10.19
C ASN A 252 3.54 -16.99 -10.40
N VAL A 253 3.39 -15.94 -9.58
CA VAL A 253 2.22 -15.06 -9.62
C VAL A 253 2.67 -13.59 -9.61
N TRP A 254 2.28 -12.85 -10.64
CA TRP A 254 2.47 -11.41 -10.74
C TRP A 254 1.23 -10.68 -10.27
N MET A 255 1.37 -9.83 -9.24
CA MET A 255 0.26 -9.06 -8.67
C MET A 255 0.47 -7.56 -8.85
N HIS A 256 -0.57 -6.84 -9.30
CA HIS A 256 -0.47 -5.41 -9.53
C HIS A 256 -1.64 -4.65 -8.92
N ALA A 257 -1.32 -3.64 -8.09
CA ALA A 257 -2.30 -2.74 -7.51
C ALA A 257 -2.73 -1.67 -8.50
N GLY A 258 -4.02 -1.37 -8.55
CA GLY A 258 -4.59 -0.34 -9.39
C GLY A 258 -4.21 1.07 -8.90
N TYR A 259 -4.27 2.04 -9.81
CA TYR A 259 -3.90 3.43 -9.55
C TYR A 259 -4.85 4.12 -8.57
N LEU A 260 -4.32 5.05 -7.80
CA LEU A 260 -5.10 6.11 -7.22
C LEU A 260 -5.28 7.22 -8.27
N GLN A 261 -6.51 7.71 -8.42
CA GLN A 261 -6.89 8.71 -9.41
C GLN A 261 -7.48 9.95 -8.73
N ILE A 262 -7.20 11.13 -9.26
CA ILE A 262 -7.85 12.40 -8.90
C ILE A 262 -8.50 12.93 -10.17
N ALA A 263 -9.78 13.30 -10.10
CA ALA A 263 -10.55 13.79 -11.26
C ALA A 263 -10.45 12.87 -12.49
N LYS A 264 -10.41 11.53 -12.26
CA LYS A 264 -10.23 10.47 -13.27
C LYS A 264 -8.84 10.40 -13.92
N GLU A 265 -7.88 11.18 -13.46
CA GLU A 265 -6.48 11.11 -13.89
C GLU A 265 -5.63 10.37 -12.85
N LYS A 266 -4.56 9.70 -13.29
CA LYS A 266 -3.61 9.07 -12.36
C LYS A 266 -2.97 10.14 -11.49
N MET A 267 -2.95 9.91 -10.16
CA MET A 267 -2.16 10.74 -9.24
C MET A 267 -0.67 10.56 -9.54
N SER A 268 0.03 11.66 -9.81
CA SER A 268 1.47 11.63 -10.04
C SER A 268 2.13 12.97 -9.76
N LYS A 269 3.41 12.93 -9.36
CA LYS A 269 4.21 14.15 -9.13
C LYS A 269 4.40 14.97 -10.40
N SER A 270 4.54 14.31 -11.55
CA SER A 270 4.74 14.99 -12.85
C SER A 270 3.53 15.79 -13.30
N LEU A 271 2.32 15.45 -12.84
CA LEU A 271 1.09 16.19 -13.12
C LEU A 271 0.78 17.25 -12.05
N GLY A 272 1.54 17.31 -10.95
CA GLY A 272 1.29 18.23 -9.85
C GLY A 272 -0.04 17.98 -9.09
N ASN A 273 -0.68 16.83 -9.31
CA ASN A 273 -1.96 16.45 -8.72
C ASN A 273 -1.78 15.37 -7.65
N PHE A 274 -0.81 15.51 -6.75
CA PHE A 274 -0.53 14.50 -5.74
C PHE A 274 -0.64 15.09 -4.32
N PHE A 275 -1.03 14.22 -3.39
CA PHE A 275 -0.97 14.48 -1.95
C PHE A 275 0.03 13.52 -1.33
N THR A 276 0.93 14.03 -0.49
CA THR A 276 1.82 13.15 0.28
C THR A 276 1.02 12.43 1.37
N ILE A 277 1.54 11.33 1.86
CA ILE A 277 0.90 10.60 2.97
C ILE A 277 0.84 11.51 4.20
N ARG A 278 1.93 12.23 4.54
CA ARG A 278 1.99 13.09 5.70
C ARG A 278 1.06 14.29 5.60
N ASP A 279 0.92 14.94 4.44
CA ASP A 279 -0.07 16.02 4.24
C ASP A 279 -1.49 15.50 4.49
N SER A 280 -1.78 14.27 4.04
CA SER A 280 -3.08 13.65 4.25
C SER A 280 -3.31 13.27 5.71
N LEU A 281 -2.26 12.90 6.45
CA LEU A 281 -2.32 12.56 7.88
C LEU A 281 -2.50 13.79 8.77
N GLU A 282 -2.18 15.01 8.29
CA GLU A 282 -2.51 16.25 9.01
C GLU A 282 -4.02 16.50 9.08
N HIS A 283 -4.79 15.99 8.12
CA HIS A 283 -6.23 16.25 7.97
C HIS A 283 -7.11 15.04 8.28
N HIS A 284 -6.56 13.84 8.24
CA HIS A 284 -7.34 12.60 8.37
C HIS A 284 -6.64 11.60 9.31
N ALA A 285 -7.43 10.92 10.13
CA ALA A 285 -6.93 9.84 10.97
C ALA A 285 -6.30 8.72 10.11
N PRO A 286 -5.19 8.12 10.54
CA PRO A 286 -4.49 7.09 9.78
C PRO A 286 -5.37 5.93 9.36
N GLU A 287 -6.22 5.44 10.25
CA GLU A 287 -7.13 4.32 9.98
C GLU A 287 -8.21 4.68 8.96
N VAL A 288 -8.65 5.94 8.90
CA VAL A 288 -9.59 6.44 7.88
C VAL A 288 -8.94 6.39 6.50
N LEU A 289 -7.70 6.86 6.37
CA LEU A 289 -6.94 6.75 5.13
C LEU A 289 -6.71 5.30 4.73
N ARG A 290 -6.31 4.45 5.69
CA ARG A 290 -6.12 3.02 5.45
C ARG A 290 -7.41 2.35 4.97
N TYR A 291 -8.54 2.60 5.63
CA TYR A 291 -9.85 2.08 5.22
C TYR A 291 -10.20 2.54 3.81
N PHE A 292 -10.08 3.84 3.53
CA PHE A 292 -10.31 4.41 2.21
C PHE A 292 -9.52 3.68 1.13
N LEU A 293 -8.22 3.45 1.36
CA LEU A 293 -7.35 2.76 0.40
C LEU A 293 -7.78 1.32 0.09
N MET A 294 -8.65 0.72 0.91
CA MET A 294 -9.18 -0.64 0.73
C MET A 294 -10.63 -0.69 0.25
N THR A 295 -11.30 0.46 0.06
CA THR A 295 -12.72 0.51 -0.34
C THR A 295 -13.01 -0.01 -1.74
N SER A 296 -12.03 0.01 -2.64
CA SER A 296 -12.09 -0.65 -3.94
C SER A 296 -11.19 -1.88 -3.97
N HIS A 297 -11.53 -2.84 -4.82
CA HIS A 297 -10.67 -4.02 -5.05
C HIS A 297 -9.25 -3.56 -5.41
N TYR A 298 -8.20 -4.24 -4.88
CA TYR A 298 -6.82 -3.77 -5.03
C TYR A 298 -6.39 -3.55 -6.47
N ARG A 299 -6.89 -4.34 -7.44
CA ARG A 299 -6.58 -4.20 -8.88
C ARG A 299 -7.33 -3.08 -9.58
N SER A 300 -8.42 -2.59 -8.98
CA SER A 300 -9.25 -1.54 -9.56
C SER A 300 -8.66 -0.16 -9.27
N PRO A 301 -8.85 0.81 -10.17
CA PRO A 301 -8.59 2.19 -9.83
C PRO A 301 -9.41 2.62 -8.62
N LEU A 302 -8.84 3.49 -7.80
CA LEU A 302 -9.49 4.10 -6.64
C LEU A 302 -9.56 5.61 -6.89
N GLN A 303 -10.77 6.16 -6.89
CA GLN A 303 -10.97 7.60 -7.03
C GLN A 303 -10.78 8.27 -5.66
N TYR A 304 -9.88 9.24 -5.59
CA TYR A 304 -9.71 10.10 -4.43
C TYR A 304 -10.58 11.34 -4.57
N ASP A 305 -11.41 11.58 -3.59
CA ASP A 305 -12.11 12.83 -3.34
C ASP A 305 -12.51 12.94 -1.86
N ASP A 306 -12.82 14.13 -1.40
CA ASP A 306 -13.16 14.37 0.01
C ASP A 306 -14.41 13.59 0.45
N ALA A 307 -15.39 13.41 -0.43
CA ALA A 307 -16.60 12.67 -0.12
C ALA A 307 -16.29 11.19 0.17
N ALA A 308 -15.35 10.57 -0.57
CA ALA A 308 -14.93 9.20 -0.35
C ALA A 308 -14.18 9.03 0.99
N ILE A 309 -13.37 10.01 1.39
CA ILE A 309 -12.72 10.02 2.72
C ILE A 309 -13.75 10.17 3.83
N HIS A 310 -14.69 11.10 3.72
CA HIS A 310 -15.78 11.27 4.69
C HIS A 310 -16.63 10.00 4.80
N GLN A 311 -16.97 9.36 3.68
CA GLN A 311 -17.70 8.10 3.68
C GLN A 311 -16.91 6.98 4.39
N SER A 312 -15.59 6.94 4.20
CA SER A 312 -14.70 5.97 4.86
C SER A 312 -14.70 6.16 6.37
N ARG A 313 -14.64 7.41 6.81
CA ARG A 313 -14.75 7.79 8.21
C ARG A 313 -16.09 7.32 8.81
N SER A 314 -17.21 7.70 8.19
CA SER A 314 -18.55 7.30 8.64
C SER A 314 -18.71 5.78 8.71
N SER A 315 -18.03 5.05 7.84
CA SER A 315 -17.99 3.59 7.83
C SER A 315 -17.28 3.03 9.07
N LEU A 316 -16.11 3.57 9.42
CA LEU A 316 -15.37 3.18 10.63
C LEU A 316 -16.12 3.55 11.90
N GLU A 317 -16.74 4.74 11.97
CA GLU A 317 -17.58 5.15 13.09
C GLU A 317 -18.71 4.15 13.37
N ARG A 318 -19.34 3.62 12.35
CA ARG A 318 -20.37 2.58 12.51
C ARG A 318 -19.82 1.32 13.13
N PHE A 319 -18.62 0.89 12.74
CA PHE A 319 -17.94 -0.26 13.35
C PHE A 319 -17.59 0.01 14.81
N TYR A 320 -16.96 1.16 15.10
CA TYR A 320 -16.58 1.51 16.47
C TYR A 320 -17.80 1.75 17.37
N THR A 321 -18.89 2.30 16.84
CA THR A 321 -20.17 2.39 17.57
C THR A 321 -20.72 1.00 17.90
N ALA A 322 -20.59 0.04 17.02
CA ALA A 322 -20.99 -1.34 17.30
C ALA A 322 -20.09 -2.01 18.36
N LEU A 323 -18.82 -1.64 18.45
CA LEU A 323 -17.86 -2.18 19.41
C LEU A 323 -17.89 -1.48 20.78
N ARG A 324 -18.36 -0.22 20.84
CA ARG A 324 -18.35 0.59 22.07
C ARG A 324 -19.16 -0.07 23.17
N ASP A 325 -18.66 -0.05 24.42
CA ASP A 325 -19.29 -0.55 25.63
C ASP A 325 -19.62 -2.06 25.62
N LEU A 326 -19.04 -2.84 24.73
CA LEU A 326 -19.15 -4.30 24.80
C LEU A 326 -18.19 -4.86 25.86
N PRO A 327 -18.62 -5.83 26.67
CA PRO A 327 -17.71 -6.52 27.56
C PRO A 327 -16.66 -7.32 26.79
N ASN A 328 -15.52 -7.60 27.44
CA ASN A 328 -14.51 -8.45 26.86
C ASN A 328 -15.02 -9.88 26.69
N ALA A 329 -14.86 -10.46 25.52
CA ALA A 329 -15.28 -11.82 25.22
C ALA A 329 -14.29 -12.49 24.26
N ASN A 330 -14.32 -13.83 24.24
CA ASN A 330 -13.64 -14.59 23.20
C ASN A 330 -14.43 -14.52 21.90
N SER A 331 -13.73 -14.54 20.77
CA SER A 331 -14.36 -14.59 19.46
C SER A 331 -15.15 -15.90 19.29
N LEU A 332 -16.30 -15.83 18.62
CA LEU A 332 -17.05 -17.01 18.20
C LEU A 332 -16.19 -17.96 17.38
N ALA A 333 -16.20 -19.25 17.73
CA ALA A 333 -15.69 -20.30 16.86
C ALA A 333 -16.72 -20.63 15.77
N ASP A 334 -16.25 -21.12 14.62
CA ASP A 334 -17.07 -21.62 13.50
C ASP A 334 -18.20 -20.67 13.08
N SER A 335 -17.90 -19.37 13.00
CA SER A 335 -18.88 -18.36 12.65
C SER A 335 -19.14 -18.29 11.15
N LYS A 336 -20.43 -18.29 10.77
CA LYS A 336 -20.86 -18.01 9.37
C LYS A 336 -20.26 -16.72 8.79
N TYR A 337 -19.92 -15.73 9.61
CA TYR A 337 -19.30 -14.48 9.18
C TYR A 337 -17.81 -14.68 8.84
N GLU A 338 -17.09 -15.49 9.65
CA GLU A 338 -15.70 -15.84 9.36
C GLU A 338 -15.60 -16.66 8.08
N GLU A 339 -16.49 -17.65 7.86
CA GLU A 339 -16.56 -18.43 6.62
C GLU A 339 -16.80 -17.55 5.39
N LYS A 340 -17.77 -16.60 5.48
CA LYS A 340 -18.04 -15.64 4.40
C LYS A 340 -16.85 -14.74 4.15
N PHE A 341 -16.20 -14.23 5.20
CA PHE A 341 -14.99 -13.40 5.11
C PHE A 341 -13.86 -14.15 4.41
N VAL A 342 -13.59 -15.39 4.83
CA VAL A 342 -12.61 -16.26 4.15
C VAL A 342 -12.94 -16.43 2.68
N LYS A 343 -14.22 -16.68 2.34
CA LYS A 343 -14.64 -16.84 0.95
C LYS A 343 -14.40 -15.58 0.13
N ALA A 344 -14.65 -14.40 0.71
CA ALA A 344 -14.40 -13.11 0.05
C ALA A 344 -12.90 -12.89 -0.17
N MET A 345 -12.09 -13.13 0.86
CA MET A 345 -10.64 -12.92 0.77
C MET A 345 -9.95 -14.00 -0.07
N ASP A 346 -10.45 -15.24 -0.07
CA ASP A 346 -9.98 -16.31 -0.97
C ASP A 346 -10.30 -16.05 -2.46
N ASP A 347 -11.17 -15.09 -2.76
CA ASP A 347 -11.45 -14.63 -4.12
C ASP A 347 -10.64 -13.38 -4.49
N ASP A 348 -9.31 -13.54 -4.53
CA ASP A 348 -8.39 -12.49 -4.97
C ASP A 348 -8.37 -11.27 -4.03
N PHE A 349 -8.38 -11.55 -2.71
CA PHE A 349 -8.31 -10.53 -1.66
C PHE A 349 -9.39 -9.44 -1.79
N ASN A 350 -10.63 -9.84 -1.94
CA ASN A 350 -11.76 -8.94 -2.22
C ASN A 350 -12.22 -8.17 -0.98
N THR A 351 -11.47 -7.10 -0.64
CA THR A 351 -11.76 -6.24 0.52
C THR A 351 -13.14 -5.59 0.48
N PRO A 352 -13.71 -5.13 -0.68
CA PRO A 352 -15.07 -4.61 -0.73
C PRO A 352 -16.14 -5.59 -0.22
N ILE A 353 -16.04 -6.86 -0.62
CA ILE A 353 -16.97 -7.90 -0.12
C ILE A 353 -16.67 -8.21 1.34
N ALA A 354 -15.39 -8.25 1.76
CA ALA A 354 -15.04 -8.42 3.16
C ALA A 354 -15.66 -7.33 4.03
N PHE A 355 -15.61 -6.06 3.61
CA PHE A 355 -16.26 -4.96 4.34
C PHE A 355 -17.78 -5.13 4.45
N SER A 356 -18.47 -5.60 3.40
CA SER A 356 -19.92 -5.84 3.50
C SER A 356 -20.26 -6.87 4.58
N ILE A 357 -19.42 -7.89 4.74
CA ILE A 357 -19.57 -8.91 5.79
C ILE A 357 -19.30 -8.32 7.19
N LEU A 358 -18.32 -7.43 7.31
CA LEU A 358 -18.09 -6.72 8.58
C LEU A 358 -19.27 -5.80 8.95
N PHE A 359 -19.92 -5.16 7.96
CA PHE A 359 -21.15 -4.37 8.20
C PHE A 359 -22.31 -5.24 8.64
N ASP A 360 -22.52 -6.40 8.03
CA ASP A 360 -23.54 -7.37 8.45
C ASP A 360 -23.30 -7.82 9.92
N LEU A 361 -22.02 -8.05 10.27
CA LEU A 361 -21.61 -8.42 11.62
C LEU A 361 -21.85 -7.27 12.62
N ALA A 362 -21.49 -6.05 12.25
CA ALA A 362 -21.75 -4.87 13.09
C ALA A 362 -23.26 -4.63 13.31
N HIS A 363 -24.07 -4.85 12.29
CA HIS A 363 -25.54 -4.80 12.42
C HIS A 363 -26.07 -5.88 13.38
N GLU A 364 -25.56 -7.10 13.28
CA GLU A 364 -25.94 -8.18 14.19
C GLU A 364 -25.55 -7.89 15.64
N ILE A 365 -24.39 -7.29 15.87
CA ILE A 365 -23.98 -6.83 17.21
C ILE A 365 -25.00 -5.84 17.78
N GLN A 366 -25.42 -4.84 17.00
CA GLN A 366 -26.42 -3.86 17.46
C GLN A 366 -27.76 -4.51 17.77
N ARG A 367 -28.20 -5.48 16.95
CA ARG A 367 -29.44 -6.23 17.18
C ARG A 367 -29.42 -7.04 18.48
N LEU A 368 -28.26 -7.64 18.79
CA LEU A 368 -28.09 -8.50 19.97
C LEU A 368 -27.91 -7.72 21.28
N ARG A 369 -27.49 -6.45 21.19
CA ARG A 369 -27.13 -5.63 22.37
C ARG A 369 -28.22 -5.58 23.46
N GLU A 370 -29.47 -5.55 23.07
CA GLU A 370 -30.61 -5.46 23.99
C GLU A 370 -31.11 -6.84 24.43
N SER A 371 -30.87 -7.89 23.66
CA SER A 371 -31.43 -9.23 23.89
C SER A 371 -30.43 -10.23 24.46
N ASP A 372 -29.14 -10.13 24.09
CA ASP A 372 -28.08 -11.05 24.49
C ASP A 372 -26.71 -10.34 24.40
N LEU A 373 -26.34 -9.64 25.47
CA LEU A 373 -25.11 -8.85 25.52
C LEU A 373 -23.84 -9.71 25.41
N ASP A 374 -23.85 -10.93 25.96
CA ASP A 374 -22.71 -11.84 25.91
C ASP A 374 -22.46 -12.30 24.47
N LEU A 375 -23.52 -12.67 23.76
CA LEU A 375 -23.42 -13.02 22.34
C LEU A 375 -23.02 -11.81 21.48
N ALA A 376 -23.52 -10.61 21.78
CA ALA A 376 -23.08 -9.37 21.13
C ALA A 376 -21.57 -9.13 21.34
N ALA A 377 -21.06 -9.36 22.54
CA ALA A 377 -19.64 -9.24 22.86
C ALA A 377 -18.76 -10.25 22.10
N MET A 378 -19.22 -11.50 21.98
CA MET A 378 -18.51 -12.52 21.18
C MET A 378 -18.46 -12.16 19.70
N HIS A 379 -19.54 -11.57 19.14
CA HIS A 379 -19.55 -11.03 17.79
C HIS A 379 -18.64 -9.80 17.65
N GLY A 380 -18.56 -8.95 18.68
CA GLY A 380 -17.63 -7.82 18.75
C GLY A 380 -16.16 -8.25 18.69
N ALA A 381 -15.82 -9.30 19.47
CA ALA A 381 -14.49 -9.90 19.43
C ALA A 381 -14.16 -10.49 18.03
N LEU A 382 -15.16 -11.10 17.36
CA LEU A 382 -15.01 -11.56 15.98
C LEU A 382 -14.79 -10.40 15.01
N LEU A 383 -15.55 -9.29 15.14
CA LEU A 383 -15.40 -8.10 14.32
C LEU A 383 -13.97 -7.52 14.43
N LYS A 384 -13.44 -7.41 15.66
CA LYS A 384 -12.05 -6.99 15.89
C LYS A 384 -11.03 -7.96 15.28
N LYS A 385 -11.25 -9.29 15.43
CA LYS A 385 -10.39 -10.33 14.84
C LYS A 385 -10.31 -10.20 13.31
N LEU A 386 -11.44 -10.07 12.64
CA LEU A 386 -11.48 -9.93 11.18
C LEU A 386 -10.97 -8.56 10.71
N GLY A 387 -11.25 -7.48 11.47
CA GLY A 387 -10.69 -6.15 11.24
C GLY A 387 -9.17 -6.14 11.32
N LYS A 388 -8.56 -6.90 12.25
CA LYS A 388 -7.11 -7.03 12.39
C LYS A 388 -6.45 -7.60 11.13
N VAL A 389 -7.11 -8.51 10.43
CA VAL A 389 -6.63 -9.04 9.13
C VAL A 389 -6.51 -7.93 8.09
N LEU A 390 -7.40 -6.94 8.13
CA LEU A 390 -7.36 -5.76 7.27
C LEU A 390 -6.51 -4.62 7.85
N GLY A 391 -6.00 -4.78 9.10
CA GLY A 391 -5.24 -3.77 9.81
C GLY A 391 -6.08 -2.61 10.31
N ILE A 392 -7.36 -2.84 10.65
CA ILE A 392 -8.31 -1.87 11.18
C ILE A 392 -8.96 -2.38 12.47
N LEU A 393 -9.71 -1.53 13.15
CA LEU A 393 -10.51 -1.81 14.36
C LEU A 393 -9.66 -2.28 15.56
N GLN A 394 -8.45 -1.76 15.68
CA GLN A 394 -7.55 -2.09 16.78
C GLN A 394 -7.49 -1.00 17.85
N ASP A 395 -8.02 0.18 17.58
CA ASP A 395 -8.09 1.28 18.53
C ASP A 395 -9.19 1.04 19.58
N ASP A 396 -9.10 1.78 20.69
CA ASP A 396 -10.18 1.84 21.66
C ASP A 396 -11.39 2.58 21.05
N PRO A 397 -12.62 1.98 21.11
CA PRO A 397 -13.79 2.58 20.49
C PRO A 397 -14.14 3.97 20.98
N HIS A 398 -13.97 4.25 22.29
CA HIS A 398 -14.22 5.58 22.82
C HIS A 398 -13.18 6.56 22.32
N SER A 399 -11.91 6.18 22.34
CA SER A 399 -10.80 7.01 21.85
C SER A 399 -10.97 7.36 20.38
N PHE A 400 -11.34 6.40 19.53
CA PHE A 400 -11.60 6.64 18.10
C PHE A 400 -12.75 7.64 17.91
N LEU A 401 -13.90 7.38 18.53
CA LEU A 401 -15.09 8.23 18.43
C LEU A 401 -14.90 9.62 19.09
N MET A 402 -13.96 9.76 20.03
CA MET A 402 -13.66 11.04 20.72
C MET A 402 -12.52 11.82 20.04
N ASN A 403 -11.59 11.18 19.35
CA ASN A 403 -10.49 11.87 18.67
C ASN A 403 -10.96 12.79 17.54
N GLU A 404 -12.19 12.62 17.06
CA GLU A 404 -12.86 13.58 16.19
C GLU A 404 -13.00 14.98 16.82
N LYS A 405 -13.17 15.01 18.12
CA LYS A 405 -13.34 16.24 18.88
C LYS A 405 -12.07 17.13 18.86
N LYS A 406 -10.88 16.55 18.62
CA LYS A 406 -9.62 17.29 18.58
C LYS A 406 -9.23 17.82 17.19
N SER A 407 -9.71 17.21 16.10
CA SER A 407 -9.39 17.64 14.73
C SER A 407 -10.31 18.76 14.22
N SER A 408 -11.45 18.99 14.87
CA SER A 408 -12.29 20.16 14.65
C SER A 408 -11.75 21.31 15.50
N ASN A 409 -11.70 22.52 14.95
CA ASN A 409 -11.36 23.78 15.67
C ASN A 409 -12.38 24.10 16.80
N VAL A 410 -13.04 23.11 17.37
CA VAL A 410 -14.07 23.23 18.40
C VAL A 410 -13.43 23.03 19.77
N ASP A 411 -13.55 24.01 20.61
CA ASP A 411 -13.16 23.94 22.00
C ASP A 411 -14.03 22.91 22.74
N VAL A 412 -13.51 21.70 22.93
CA VAL A 412 -14.18 20.58 23.61
C VAL A 412 -14.64 20.98 25.00
N ASN A 413 -13.82 21.76 25.75
CA ASN A 413 -14.17 22.20 27.09
C ASN A 413 -15.39 23.10 27.06
N LYS A 414 -15.50 23.94 26.03
CA LYS A 414 -16.68 24.82 25.85
C LYS A 414 -17.93 24.01 25.52
N VAL A 415 -17.82 22.96 24.67
CA VAL A 415 -18.95 22.08 24.34
C VAL A 415 -19.42 21.30 25.56
N ASP A 416 -18.50 20.71 26.31
CA ASP A 416 -18.84 19.95 27.51
C ASP A 416 -19.48 20.86 28.60
N ALA A 417 -18.98 22.10 28.75
CA ALA A 417 -19.60 23.09 29.64
C ALA A 417 -21.03 23.46 29.19
N LEU A 418 -21.27 23.64 27.89
CA LEU A 418 -22.58 23.87 27.34
C LEU A 418 -23.53 22.69 27.54
N ILE A 419 -23.07 21.48 27.41
CA ILE A 419 -23.87 20.25 27.68
C ILE A 419 -24.26 20.18 29.16
N VAL A 420 -23.32 20.42 30.07
CA VAL A 420 -23.63 20.50 31.52
C VAL A 420 -24.66 21.58 31.82
N ALA A 421 -24.51 22.78 31.27
CA ALA A 421 -25.45 23.88 31.43
C ALA A 421 -26.84 23.52 30.88
N ARG A 422 -26.92 22.90 29.70
CA ARG A 422 -28.18 22.42 29.10
C ARG A 422 -28.87 21.40 30.00
N ASN A 423 -28.14 20.45 30.53
CA ASN A 423 -28.68 19.39 31.39
C ASN A 423 -29.19 19.99 32.74
N GLN A 424 -28.50 20.98 33.30
CA GLN A 424 -28.94 21.72 34.47
C GLN A 424 -30.22 22.53 34.18
N ALA A 425 -30.27 23.24 33.04
CA ALA A 425 -31.46 23.96 32.62
C ALA A 425 -32.67 23.04 32.44
N ARG A 426 -32.47 21.85 31.84
CA ARG A 426 -33.56 20.83 31.75
C ARG A 426 -34.02 20.32 33.12
N ALA A 427 -33.08 20.02 34.00
CA ALA A 427 -33.41 19.56 35.36
C ALA A 427 -34.20 20.64 36.16
N SER A 428 -33.88 21.92 35.91
CA SER A 428 -34.57 23.09 36.51
C SER A 428 -35.82 23.53 35.75
N LYS A 429 -36.24 22.78 34.72
CA LYS A 429 -37.39 23.09 33.83
C LYS A 429 -37.31 24.45 33.12
N GLN A 430 -36.09 24.96 32.91
CA GLN A 430 -35.80 26.17 32.16
C GLN A 430 -35.69 25.86 30.66
N TRP A 431 -36.82 25.50 30.04
CA TRP A 431 -36.86 24.97 28.67
C TRP A 431 -36.28 25.93 27.62
N ALA A 432 -36.62 27.23 27.74
CA ALA A 432 -36.11 28.25 26.81
C ALA A 432 -34.56 28.32 26.80
N GLU A 433 -33.91 28.20 27.95
CA GLU A 433 -32.46 28.20 28.07
C GLU A 433 -31.84 26.92 27.53
N ALA A 434 -32.47 25.77 27.80
CA ALA A 434 -32.02 24.47 27.25
C ALA A 434 -32.07 24.45 25.71
N ASP A 435 -33.11 25.05 25.11
CA ASP A 435 -33.28 25.17 23.67
C ASP A 435 -32.29 26.17 23.06
N ARG A 436 -32.03 27.30 23.74
CA ARG A 436 -30.99 28.25 23.33
C ARG A 436 -29.62 27.57 23.24
N ILE A 437 -29.23 26.83 24.30
CA ILE A 437 -27.95 26.12 24.34
C ILE A 437 -27.89 25.04 23.26
N ARG A 438 -28.99 24.34 23.01
CA ARG A 438 -29.08 23.36 21.93
C ARG A 438 -28.87 24.02 20.57
N ALA A 439 -29.46 25.16 20.32
CA ALA A 439 -29.28 25.94 19.09
C ALA A 439 -27.81 26.40 18.92
N GLU A 440 -27.18 26.84 20.02
CA GLU A 440 -25.76 27.22 20.01
C GLU A 440 -24.86 26.03 19.66
N LEU A 441 -25.09 24.84 20.25
CA LEU A 441 -24.38 23.63 19.92
C LEU A 441 -24.61 23.20 18.47
N THR A 442 -25.84 23.28 17.96
CA THR A 442 -26.15 23.02 16.56
C THR A 442 -25.44 23.98 15.61
N ALA A 443 -25.33 25.26 15.95
CA ALA A 443 -24.57 26.25 15.18
C ALA A 443 -23.06 25.95 15.16
N MET A 444 -22.55 25.26 16.19
CA MET A 444 -21.20 24.74 16.26
C MET A 444 -21.07 23.39 15.55
N LYS A 445 -22.09 22.91 14.81
CA LYS A 445 -22.17 21.59 14.16
C LYS A 445 -22.07 20.42 15.13
N ILE A 446 -22.60 20.58 16.35
CA ILE A 446 -22.63 19.53 17.39
C ILE A 446 -24.02 18.89 17.43
N ILE A 447 -24.04 17.55 17.25
CA ILE A 447 -25.24 16.72 17.41
C ILE A 447 -25.22 16.10 18.80
N LEU A 448 -26.31 16.31 19.58
CA LEU A 448 -26.45 15.72 20.91
C LEU A 448 -27.18 14.39 20.82
N GLU A 449 -26.69 13.38 21.54
CA GLU A 449 -27.32 12.08 21.75
C GLU A 449 -27.64 11.91 23.23
N ASP A 450 -28.93 12.04 23.58
CA ASP A 450 -29.42 11.82 24.96
C ASP A 450 -29.68 10.34 25.19
N ASN A 451 -29.08 9.73 26.20
CA ASN A 451 -29.29 8.35 26.61
C ASN A 451 -29.50 8.23 28.13
N MET A 452 -29.79 7.03 28.63
CA MET A 452 -30.06 6.78 30.07
C MET A 452 -28.84 7.08 30.97
N ALA A 453 -27.62 7.04 30.42
CA ALA A 453 -26.38 7.31 31.16
C ALA A 453 -25.96 8.79 31.09
N GLY A 454 -26.63 9.63 30.26
CA GLY A 454 -26.34 11.06 30.11
C GLY A 454 -26.45 11.54 28.67
N THR A 455 -25.98 12.76 28.41
CA THR A 455 -25.92 13.38 27.07
C THR A 455 -24.50 13.21 26.52
N THR A 456 -24.39 12.53 25.39
CA THR A 456 -23.17 12.45 24.58
C THR A 456 -23.33 13.32 23.34
N TRP A 457 -22.25 13.62 22.64
CA TRP A 457 -22.31 14.44 21.46
C TRP A 457 -21.35 13.98 20.38
N LYS A 458 -21.66 14.29 19.13
CA LYS A 458 -20.80 14.11 17.97
C LYS A 458 -20.82 15.34 17.09
N TYR A 459 -19.84 15.47 16.22
CA TYR A 459 -19.80 16.51 15.20
C TYR A 459 -20.68 16.11 14.01
N GLU A 460 -21.34 17.10 13.35
CA GLU A 460 -22.21 16.88 12.19
C GLU A 460 -21.42 16.46 10.94
#